data_314203b0ef7e98a592c12c4db4a9471c
#
_entry.id   314203b0ef7e98a592c12c4db4a9471c
#
_cell.length_a   1.000
_cell.length_b   1.000
_cell.length_c   1.000
_cell.angle_alpha   90.00
_cell.angle_beta   90.00
_cell.angle_gamma   90.00
#
_symmetry.space_group_name_H-M   'P 1'
#
loop_
_entity.id
_entity.type
_entity.pdbx_description
1 polymer ?
#
loop_
_entity_poly.entity_id
_entity_poly.type
_entity_poly.pdbx_seq_one_letter_code
_entity_poly.pdbx_strand_id
1 'polypeptide(L)'
;STFDGEFDALFAVQSVPMLIRYYKIFKELNPKIRIGAVFTYAANGSQDDDLTGMGTGSYLNDSAGEVDELQAIMDDYNEIFGTSFTTENFRAYYDDINLRMKKKRADMKPLDLCLVVGMFLTGFDSKKLNTLYVDKNMEYHGLLQAFSRTNRVLNEKKRFGKIVCFRDLKSNVDAA
;
A
#
# COMPACT_ATOMS: atom_id res chain seq x y z
N SER A 1 4.75 -11.43 9.31
CA SER A 1 4.42 -12.70 8.68
C SER A 1 2.95 -12.73 8.32
N THR A 2 2.66 -12.90 7.06
CA THR A 2 1.30 -12.96 6.52
C THR A 2 0.65 -14.33 6.73
N PHE A 3 1.31 -15.25 7.42
CA PHE A 3 0.91 -16.62 7.76
C PHE A 3 -0.08 -17.22 6.77
N ASP A 4 0.42 -17.99 5.82
CA ASP A 4 -0.36 -18.77 4.83
C ASP A 4 -1.40 -17.93 4.04
N GLY A 5 -1.13 -16.62 3.88
CA GLY A 5 -2.04 -15.72 3.19
C GLY A 5 -3.29 -15.31 4.00
N GLU A 6 -3.36 -15.61 5.29
CA GLU A 6 -4.49 -15.21 6.14
C GLU A 6 -4.51 -13.71 6.42
N PHE A 7 -3.33 -13.08 6.52
CA PHE A 7 -3.15 -11.67 6.85
C PHE A 7 -2.38 -10.94 5.76
N ASP A 8 -2.53 -9.62 5.73
CA ASP A 8 -1.86 -8.72 4.81
C ASP A 8 -0.87 -7.83 5.54
N ALA A 9 0.07 -7.30 4.77
CA ALA A 9 0.97 -6.25 5.20
C ALA A 9 0.85 -5.02 4.29
N LEU A 10 1.00 -3.85 4.90
CA LEU A 10 1.11 -2.58 4.20
C LEU A 10 2.51 -2.02 4.43
N PHE A 11 3.14 -1.47 3.41
CA PHE A 11 4.42 -0.81 3.52
C PHE A 11 4.34 0.62 2.97
N ALA A 12 4.29 1.57 3.87
CA ALA A 12 4.26 2.99 3.55
C ALA A 12 5.69 3.51 3.39
N VAL A 13 5.97 4.08 2.24
CA VAL A 13 7.27 4.65 1.90
C VAL A 13 7.18 6.14 1.56
N GLN A 14 8.33 6.83 1.61
CA GLN A 14 8.40 8.27 1.50
C GLN A 14 8.12 8.80 0.08
N SER A 15 8.54 8.05 -0.96
CA SER A 15 8.49 8.53 -2.34
C SER A 15 8.31 7.40 -3.35
N VAL A 16 7.88 7.74 -4.57
CA VAL A 16 7.70 6.80 -5.68
C VAL A 16 9.00 6.10 -6.08
N PRO A 17 10.14 6.80 -6.25
CA PRO A 17 11.42 6.13 -6.55
C PRO A 17 11.82 5.10 -5.47
N MET A 18 11.54 5.40 -4.20
CA MET A 18 11.80 4.48 -3.10
C MET A 18 10.87 3.27 -3.16
N LEU A 19 9.60 3.46 -3.49
CA LEU A 19 8.63 2.37 -3.67
C LEU A 19 9.09 1.42 -4.77
N ILE A 20 9.46 1.93 -5.94
CA ILE A 20 9.95 1.16 -7.09
C ILE A 20 11.20 0.33 -6.69
N ARG A 21 12.15 0.96 -5.98
CA ARG A 21 13.34 0.27 -5.48
C ARG A 21 13.00 -0.88 -4.54
N TYR A 22 12.11 -0.67 -3.58
CA TYR A 22 11.66 -1.73 -2.67
C TYR A 22 10.93 -2.84 -3.42
N TYR A 23 10.08 -2.49 -4.37
CA TYR A 23 9.38 -3.47 -5.20
C TYR A 23 10.38 -4.42 -5.89
N LYS A 24 11.37 -3.87 -6.57
CA LYS A 24 12.42 -4.64 -7.26
C LYS A 24 13.18 -5.55 -6.28
N ILE A 25 13.59 -5.03 -5.13
CA ILE A 25 14.29 -5.81 -4.09
C ILE A 25 13.42 -6.98 -3.58
N PHE A 26 12.15 -6.74 -3.30
CA PHE A 26 11.26 -7.81 -2.82
C PHE A 26 11.05 -8.89 -3.87
N LYS A 27 10.96 -8.54 -5.15
CA LYS A 27 10.82 -9.49 -6.24
C LYS A 27 12.10 -10.32 -6.45
N GLU A 28 13.26 -9.72 -6.30
CA GLU A 28 14.56 -10.43 -6.34
C GLU A 28 14.70 -11.43 -5.17
N LEU A 29 14.35 -11.01 -3.96
CA LEU A 29 14.47 -11.84 -2.77
C LEU A 29 13.42 -12.95 -2.70
N ASN A 30 12.22 -12.70 -3.17
CA ASN A 30 11.12 -13.66 -3.16
C ASN A 30 10.19 -13.45 -4.36
N PRO A 31 10.49 -14.09 -5.51
CA PRO A 31 9.67 -13.94 -6.72
C PRO A 31 8.21 -14.40 -6.57
N LYS A 32 7.92 -15.21 -5.56
CA LYS A 32 6.57 -15.76 -5.31
C LYS A 32 5.69 -14.86 -4.45
N ILE A 33 6.25 -13.80 -3.86
CA ILE A 33 5.45 -12.87 -3.05
C ILE A 33 4.47 -12.10 -3.94
N ARG A 34 3.22 -12.05 -3.51
CA ARG A 34 2.15 -11.35 -4.21
C ARG A 34 2.11 -9.91 -3.73
N ILE A 35 2.71 -9.02 -4.51
CA ILE A 35 2.86 -7.60 -4.18
C ILE A 35 1.94 -6.79 -5.08
N GLY A 36 1.24 -5.80 -4.49
CA GLY A 36 0.66 -4.67 -5.19
C GLY A 36 1.38 -3.38 -4.81
N ALA A 37 1.37 -2.40 -5.69
CA ALA A 37 1.93 -1.09 -5.42
C ALA A 37 0.95 0.01 -5.84
N VAL A 38 0.70 0.97 -4.95
CA VAL A 38 -0.24 2.05 -5.20
C VAL A 38 0.40 3.38 -4.82
N PHE A 39 0.44 4.31 -5.76
CA PHE A 39 0.93 5.66 -5.54
C PHE A 39 0.21 6.67 -6.44
N THR A 40 0.19 7.91 -6.01
CA THR A 40 -0.33 9.02 -6.81
C THR A 40 0.82 9.90 -7.26
N TYR A 41 0.71 10.47 -8.45
CA TYR A 41 1.72 11.35 -9.03
C TYR A 41 1.70 12.77 -8.44
N ALA A 42 0.70 13.14 -7.64
CA ALA A 42 0.52 14.48 -7.08
C ALA A 42 1.23 14.70 -5.74
N ALA A 43 2.26 13.95 -5.39
CA ALA A 43 2.86 13.96 -4.06
C ALA A 43 3.83 15.12 -3.79
N ASN A 44 3.86 16.18 -4.59
CA ASN A 44 4.82 17.28 -4.38
C ASN A 44 4.22 18.60 -3.87
N GLY A 45 3.08 18.61 -3.25
CA GLY A 45 2.67 19.88 -2.67
C GLY A 45 1.20 20.08 -2.35
N SER A 46 0.64 19.35 -1.45
CA SER A 46 -0.38 19.85 -0.52
C SER A 46 -0.80 18.73 0.43
N GLN A 47 -0.84 19.09 1.70
CA GLN A 47 -1.22 18.22 2.82
C GLN A 47 -2.75 18.04 2.93
N ASP A 48 -3.48 17.90 1.84
CA ASP A 48 -4.91 17.61 1.90
C ASP A 48 -5.18 16.22 1.37
N ASP A 49 -5.28 15.30 2.34
CA ASP A 49 -5.58 13.87 2.22
C ASP A 49 -7.06 13.60 1.84
N ASP A 50 -7.66 14.35 0.96
CA ASP A 50 -9.05 14.09 0.58
C ASP A 50 -9.13 13.22 -0.67
N LEU A 51 -9.34 11.92 -0.45
CA LEU A 51 -9.55 10.89 -1.48
C LEU A 51 -10.81 11.11 -2.34
N THR A 52 -11.60 12.16 -2.07
CA THR A 52 -12.80 12.50 -2.85
C THR A 52 -12.46 13.23 -4.16
N GLY A 53 -11.22 13.68 -4.32
CA GLY A 53 -10.73 14.43 -5.48
C GLY A 53 -10.12 13.60 -6.61
N MET A 54 -10.54 12.34 -6.83
CA MET A 54 -10.11 11.55 -7.99
C MET A 54 -10.71 12.08 -9.29
N GLY A 55 -10.26 13.28 -9.67
CA GLY A 55 -10.43 13.80 -11.01
C GLY A 55 -9.60 12.98 -11.99
N THR A 56 -10.24 12.41 -12.99
CA THR A 56 -9.72 11.49 -14.01
C THR A 56 -8.72 12.13 -14.99
N GLY A 57 -8.08 13.24 -14.66
CA GLY A 57 -7.37 14.01 -15.68
C GLY A 57 -5.99 14.59 -15.35
N SER A 58 -5.45 14.42 -14.17
CA SER A 58 -4.23 15.17 -13.81
C SER A 58 -3.08 14.36 -13.18
N TYR A 59 -3.05 13.06 -13.31
CA TYR A 59 -2.06 12.21 -12.63
C TYR A 59 -0.77 11.96 -13.41
N LEU A 60 -0.62 12.51 -14.61
CA LEU A 60 0.44 12.14 -15.55
C LEU A 60 1.48 13.25 -15.79
N ASN A 61 1.70 14.17 -14.87
CA ASN A 61 2.60 15.30 -15.13
C ASN A 61 4.04 15.16 -14.60
N ASP A 62 4.47 14.00 -14.10
CA ASP A 62 5.87 13.82 -13.73
C ASP A 62 6.48 12.52 -14.28
N SER A 63 7.50 12.72 -15.07
CA SER A 63 8.43 11.78 -15.69
C SER A 63 7.83 10.52 -16.34
N ALA A 64 7.95 10.42 -17.66
CA ALA A 64 7.59 9.24 -18.47
C ALA A 64 8.12 7.92 -17.84
N GLY A 65 9.25 7.96 -17.15
CA GLY A 65 9.84 6.79 -16.49
C GLY A 65 9.04 6.24 -15.31
N GLU A 66 8.32 7.07 -14.54
CA GLU A 66 7.51 6.56 -13.42
C GLU A 66 6.23 5.87 -13.91
N VAL A 67 5.67 6.33 -15.03
CA VAL A 67 4.53 5.69 -15.69
C VAL A 67 4.91 4.31 -16.21
N ASP A 68 6.07 4.20 -16.87
CA ASP A 68 6.59 2.92 -17.38
C ASP A 68 6.85 1.94 -16.24
N GLU A 69 7.44 2.39 -15.13
CA GLU A 69 7.66 1.55 -13.95
C GLU A 69 6.34 1.11 -13.29
N LEU A 70 5.34 1.99 -13.25
CA LEU A 70 4.01 1.58 -12.76
C LEU A 70 3.38 0.54 -13.68
N GLN A 71 3.46 0.73 -15.00
CA GLN A 71 2.94 -0.25 -15.94
C GLN A 71 3.66 -1.59 -15.78
N ALA A 72 4.98 -1.61 -15.62
CA ALA A 72 5.71 -2.84 -15.36
C ALA A 72 5.28 -3.55 -14.07
N ILE A 73 5.00 -2.80 -13.00
CA ILE A 73 4.44 -3.34 -11.75
C ILE A 73 3.03 -3.90 -11.98
N MET A 74 2.21 -3.23 -12.79
CA MET A 74 0.86 -3.69 -13.11
C MET A 74 0.89 -4.93 -14.01
N ASP A 75 1.83 -5.05 -14.93
CA ASP A 75 2.00 -6.21 -15.80
C ASP A 75 2.39 -7.46 -14.97
N ASP A 76 3.29 -7.31 -14.03
CA ASP A 76 3.66 -8.36 -13.08
C ASP A 76 2.48 -8.77 -12.17
N TYR A 77 1.69 -7.79 -11.75
CA TYR A 77 0.44 -8.04 -11.02
C TYR A 77 -0.58 -8.79 -11.89
N ASN A 78 -0.74 -8.39 -13.14
CA ASN A 78 -1.63 -9.04 -14.10
C ASN A 78 -1.26 -10.52 -14.30
N GLU A 79 0.03 -10.81 -14.43
CA GLU A 79 0.52 -12.20 -14.55
C GLU A 79 0.17 -13.03 -13.31
N ILE A 80 0.39 -12.50 -12.10
CA ILE A 80 0.13 -13.21 -10.84
C ILE A 80 -1.36 -13.50 -10.65
N PHE A 81 -2.21 -12.52 -10.98
CA PHE A 81 -3.63 -12.56 -10.65
C PHE A 81 -4.56 -12.87 -11.83
N GLY A 82 -4.03 -12.98 -13.06
CA GLY A 82 -4.82 -13.24 -14.28
C GLY A 82 -5.72 -12.06 -14.62
N THR A 83 -5.23 -10.85 -14.48
CA THR A 83 -5.93 -9.59 -14.78
C THR A 83 -5.31 -8.90 -16.01
N SER A 84 -5.84 -7.75 -16.42
CA SER A 84 -5.35 -6.98 -17.57
C SER A 84 -5.43 -5.47 -17.33
N PHE A 85 -4.89 -5.05 -16.19
CA PHE A 85 -4.87 -3.62 -15.83
C PHE A 85 -3.78 -2.89 -16.58
N THR A 86 -4.07 -1.63 -16.90
CA THR A 86 -3.13 -0.67 -17.49
C THR A 86 -3.19 0.64 -16.73
N THR A 87 -2.24 1.53 -16.96
CA THR A 87 -2.24 2.88 -16.36
C THR A 87 -3.48 3.69 -16.74
N GLU A 88 -4.11 3.40 -17.89
CA GLU A 88 -5.36 4.03 -18.32
C GLU A 88 -6.56 3.64 -17.45
N ASN A 89 -6.57 2.40 -16.91
CA ASN A 89 -7.62 1.92 -16.03
C ASN A 89 -7.16 1.74 -14.57
N PHE A 90 -6.23 2.59 -14.13
CA PHE A 90 -5.65 2.55 -12.78
C PHE A 90 -6.69 2.44 -11.66
N ARG A 91 -7.85 3.06 -11.82
CA ARG A 91 -8.93 2.95 -10.82
C ARG A 91 -9.38 1.50 -10.60
N ALA A 92 -9.54 0.73 -11.67
CA ALA A 92 -9.92 -0.68 -11.58
C ALA A 92 -8.83 -1.52 -10.89
N TYR A 93 -7.56 -1.25 -11.17
CA TYR A 93 -6.42 -1.85 -10.48
C TYR A 93 -6.44 -1.55 -8.98
N TYR A 94 -6.65 -0.28 -8.61
CA TYR A 94 -6.76 0.16 -7.22
C TYR A 94 -7.90 -0.55 -6.48
N ASP A 95 -9.06 -0.65 -7.11
CA ASP A 95 -10.23 -1.30 -6.53
C ASP A 95 -10.01 -2.82 -6.36
N ASP A 96 -9.32 -3.48 -7.29
CA ASP A 96 -8.95 -4.90 -7.20
C ASP A 96 -7.96 -5.15 -6.04
N ILE A 97 -6.92 -4.31 -5.88
CA ILE A 97 -6.02 -4.35 -4.73
C ILE A 97 -6.81 -4.23 -3.41
N ASN A 98 -7.74 -3.28 -3.34
CA ASN A 98 -8.60 -3.09 -2.17
C ASN A 98 -9.40 -4.35 -1.83
N LEU A 99 -9.98 -5.00 -2.83
CA LEU A 99 -10.76 -6.21 -2.63
C LEU A 99 -9.89 -7.37 -2.13
N ARG A 100 -8.69 -7.56 -2.71
CA ARG A 100 -7.73 -8.61 -2.31
C ARG A 100 -7.20 -8.38 -0.90
N MET A 101 -6.84 -7.16 -0.55
CA MET A 101 -6.40 -6.82 0.80
C MET A 101 -7.50 -6.96 1.85
N LYS A 102 -8.74 -6.67 1.50
CA LYS A 102 -9.89 -6.91 2.40
C LYS A 102 -10.31 -8.38 2.44
N LYS A 103 -9.80 -9.20 1.54
CA LYS A 103 -10.13 -10.64 1.40
C LYS A 103 -11.63 -10.88 1.47
N LYS A 104 -12.39 -10.02 0.78
CA LYS A 104 -13.86 -10.08 0.80
C LYS A 104 -14.41 -11.26 0.01
N ARG A 105 -13.63 -11.83 -0.90
CA ARG A 105 -14.04 -12.93 -1.76
C ARG A 105 -13.11 -14.12 -1.57
N ALA A 106 -13.67 -15.26 -1.27
CA ALA A 106 -12.94 -16.50 -1.01
C ALA A 106 -12.29 -17.09 -2.29
N ASP A 107 -12.82 -16.74 -3.46
CA ASP A 107 -12.36 -17.18 -4.78
C ASP A 107 -11.16 -16.36 -5.29
N MET A 108 -10.85 -15.23 -4.68
CA MET A 108 -9.73 -14.38 -5.10
C MET A 108 -8.43 -14.77 -4.39
N LYS A 109 -7.35 -14.90 -5.17
CA LYS A 109 -6.00 -15.02 -4.59
C LYS A 109 -5.71 -13.77 -3.75
N PRO A 110 -5.29 -13.91 -2.49
CA PRO A 110 -5.01 -12.77 -1.63
C PRO A 110 -3.71 -12.08 -2.02
N LEU A 111 -3.58 -10.80 -1.67
CA LEU A 111 -2.35 -10.04 -1.71
C LEU A 111 -1.56 -10.30 -0.41
N ASP A 112 -0.23 -10.34 -0.48
CA ASP A 112 0.63 -10.53 0.71
C ASP A 112 1.15 -9.20 1.23
N LEU A 113 1.52 -8.29 0.32
CA LEU A 113 2.10 -7.00 0.63
C LEU A 113 1.57 -5.92 -0.33
N CYS A 114 1.20 -4.77 0.20
CA CYS A 114 0.93 -3.59 -0.60
C CYS A 114 1.92 -2.48 -0.26
N LEU A 115 2.66 -2.01 -1.26
CA LEU A 115 3.55 -0.86 -1.17
C LEU A 115 2.75 0.42 -1.49
N VAL A 116 2.90 1.47 -0.67
CA VAL A 116 2.10 2.68 -0.86
C VAL A 116 2.91 3.95 -0.65
N VAL A 117 2.61 4.97 -1.47
CA VAL A 117 3.04 6.36 -1.24
C VAL A 117 1.80 7.21 -1.13
N GLY A 118 1.58 7.81 0.06
CA GLY A 118 0.43 8.68 0.33
C GLY A 118 -0.91 7.97 0.50
N MET A 119 -1.20 6.98 -0.31
CA MET A 119 -2.49 6.27 -0.34
C MET A 119 -2.60 5.19 0.75
N PHE A 120 -3.81 4.72 1.02
CA PHE A 120 -4.15 3.66 1.99
C PHE A 120 -3.88 3.98 3.47
N LEU A 121 -3.15 5.04 3.79
CA LEU A 121 -2.97 5.45 5.20
C LEU A 121 -4.24 6.10 5.75
N THR A 122 -5.00 6.76 4.89
CA THR A 122 -6.34 7.29 5.20
C THR A 122 -7.41 6.48 4.47
N GLY A 123 -8.58 6.32 5.06
CA GLY A 123 -9.72 5.67 4.42
C GLY A 123 -9.63 4.15 4.19
N PHE A 124 -8.46 3.52 4.28
CA PHE A 124 -8.35 2.07 4.15
C PHE A 124 -8.74 1.35 5.43
N ASP A 125 -9.70 0.44 5.31
CA ASP A 125 -10.19 -0.38 6.43
C ASP A 125 -10.15 -1.87 6.07
N SER A 126 -9.25 -2.61 6.72
CA SER A 126 -9.19 -4.06 6.63
C SER A 126 -8.87 -4.70 7.97
N LYS A 127 -9.76 -5.59 8.43
CA LYS A 127 -9.50 -6.42 9.62
C LYS A 127 -8.35 -7.41 9.41
N LYS A 128 -8.02 -7.71 8.15
CA LYS A 128 -6.94 -8.62 7.75
C LYS A 128 -5.56 -7.96 7.75
N LEU A 129 -5.49 -6.63 7.74
CA LEU A 129 -4.22 -5.92 7.83
C LEU A 129 -3.58 -6.14 9.20
N ASN A 130 -2.52 -6.93 9.23
CA ASN A 130 -1.84 -7.32 10.48
C ASN A 130 -0.56 -6.52 10.73
N THR A 131 0.18 -6.18 9.68
CA THR A 131 1.46 -5.50 9.82
C THR A 131 1.51 -4.25 8.96
N LEU A 132 1.92 -3.15 9.57
CA LEU A 132 2.25 -1.91 8.91
C LEU A 132 3.75 -1.66 9.02
N TYR A 133 4.44 -1.61 7.90
CA TYR A 133 5.82 -1.15 7.79
C TYR A 133 5.83 0.32 7.39
N VAL A 134 6.67 1.13 8.04
CA VAL A 134 6.76 2.56 7.81
C VAL A 134 8.20 2.96 7.56
N ASP A 135 8.52 3.36 6.33
CA ASP A 135 9.77 4.03 5.97
C ASP A 135 9.46 5.43 5.40
N LYS A 136 8.79 6.21 6.22
CA LYS A 136 8.33 7.56 5.91
C LYS A 136 8.41 8.41 7.19
N ASN A 137 8.78 9.67 7.05
CA ASN A 137 8.61 10.63 8.13
C ASN A 137 7.12 10.94 8.29
N MET A 138 6.60 10.79 9.49
CA MET A 138 5.19 10.99 9.78
C MET A 138 5.05 11.91 11.01
N GLU A 139 4.14 12.86 10.90
CA GLU A 139 3.74 13.70 12.00
C GLU A 139 2.56 13.08 12.78
N TYR A 140 2.23 13.68 13.91
CA TYR A 140 1.27 13.25 14.91
C TYR A 140 -0.02 12.63 14.34
N HIS A 141 -0.78 13.39 13.55
CA HIS A 141 -2.06 12.89 13.01
C HIS A 141 -1.89 11.72 12.04
N GLY A 142 -0.86 11.77 11.20
CA GLY A 142 -0.56 10.69 10.27
C GLY A 142 -0.19 9.39 10.98
N LEU A 143 0.55 9.47 12.10
CA LEU A 143 0.89 8.31 12.92
C LEU A 143 -0.35 7.67 13.55
N LEU A 144 -1.22 8.46 14.19
CA LEU A 144 -2.44 7.95 14.79
C LEU A 144 -3.35 7.28 13.76
N GLN A 145 -3.52 7.90 12.59
CA GLN A 145 -4.32 7.34 11.51
C GLN A 145 -3.73 6.03 11.00
N ALA A 146 -2.43 5.98 10.73
CA ALA A 146 -1.75 4.80 10.25
C ALA A 146 -1.82 3.65 11.28
N PHE A 147 -1.61 3.95 12.55
CA PHE A 147 -1.61 2.97 13.64
C PHE A 147 -3.01 2.40 13.88
N SER A 148 -4.04 3.21 13.80
CA SER A 148 -5.42 2.76 13.94
C SER A 148 -5.84 1.71 12.90
N ARG A 149 -5.15 1.65 11.73
CA ARG A 149 -5.47 0.71 10.65
C ARG A 149 -5.12 -0.74 11.00
N THR A 150 -4.06 -0.96 11.77
CA THR A 150 -3.63 -2.32 12.16
C THR A 150 -4.29 -2.79 13.44
N ASN A 151 -4.79 -1.90 14.27
CA ASN A 151 -5.28 -2.21 15.63
C ASN A 151 -6.72 -2.79 15.67
N ARG A 152 -7.22 -3.31 14.56
CA ARG A 152 -8.51 -3.98 14.53
C ARG A 152 -8.35 -5.45 14.89
N VAL A 153 -8.94 -5.83 16.02
CA VAL A 153 -9.05 -7.22 16.45
C VAL A 153 -9.95 -7.99 15.48
N LEU A 154 -9.51 -9.14 15.01
CA LEU A 154 -10.32 -10.00 14.15
C LEU A 154 -10.81 -11.26 14.90
N ASN A 155 -9.88 -11.92 15.59
CA ASN A 155 -10.12 -13.17 16.33
C ASN A 155 -8.95 -13.42 17.30
N GLU A 156 -8.91 -14.58 17.92
CA GLU A 156 -7.81 -14.95 18.83
C GLU A 156 -6.43 -14.97 18.17
N LYS A 157 -6.35 -15.19 16.86
CA LYS A 157 -5.10 -15.18 16.09
C LYS A 157 -4.58 -13.76 15.86
N LYS A 158 -5.47 -12.77 15.75
CA LYS A 158 -5.12 -11.36 15.61
C LYS A 158 -5.71 -10.54 16.75
N ARG A 159 -5.02 -10.50 17.86
CA ARG A 159 -5.37 -9.69 19.03
C ARG A 159 -4.91 -8.23 18.92
N PHE A 160 -3.83 -7.98 18.15
CA PHE A 160 -3.27 -6.65 17.91
C PHE A 160 -2.59 -6.61 16.54
N GLY A 161 -2.35 -5.40 16.03
CA GLY A 161 -1.54 -5.16 14.85
C GLY A 161 -0.07 -4.96 15.22
N LYS A 162 0.80 -5.14 14.23
CA LYS A 162 2.24 -4.88 14.34
C LYS A 162 2.59 -3.66 13.51
N ILE A 163 3.44 -2.80 14.09
CA ILE A 163 3.97 -1.63 13.40
C ILE A 163 5.48 -1.70 13.48
N VAL A 164 6.12 -1.56 12.33
CA VAL A 164 7.58 -1.59 12.20
C VAL A 164 8.02 -0.31 11.55
N CYS A 165 8.70 0.56 12.31
CA CYS A 165 9.23 1.82 11.82
C CYS A 165 10.71 1.66 11.48
N PHE A 166 11.10 2.06 10.27
CA PHE A 166 12.50 2.07 9.81
C PHE A 166 13.19 3.42 10.07
N ARG A 167 12.43 4.41 10.54
CA ARG A 167 12.94 5.73 10.95
C ARG A 167 12.72 5.94 12.44
N ASP A 168 13.49 6.84 13.03
CA ASP A 168 13.27 7.24 14.42
C ASP A 168 12.02 8.14 14.51
N LEU A 169 10.89 7.50 14.75
CA LEU A 169 9.60 8.16 14.96
C LEU A 169 9.23 8.23 16.45
N LYS A 170 10.15 7.83 17.35
CA LYS A 170 9.84 7.68 18.78
C LYS A 170 9.34 8.99 19.40
N SER A 171 10.04 10.09 19.14
CA SER A 171 9.65 11.41 19.65
C SER A 171 8.25 11.84 19.18
N ASN A 172 7.90 11.51 17.93
CA ASN A 172 6.60 11.84 17.35
C ASN A 172 5.49 10.92 17.88
N VAL A 173 5.82 9.67 18.22
CA VAL A 173 4.89 8.71 18.85
C VAL A 173 4.62 9.08 20.30
N ASP A 174 5.67 9.46 21.06
CA ASP A 174 5.54 9.83 22.47
C ASP A 174 4.78 11.17 22.65
N ALA A 175 4.72 12.00 21.62
CA ALA A 175 3.96 13.26 21.57
C ALA A 175 2.51 13.07 21.10
N ALA A 176 2.16 11.88 20.59
CA ALA A 176 0.84 11.55 20.04
C ALA A 176 -0.08 10.94 21.08
#